data_e374137c03630ee5cdd7ffd70ed1a9b9
#
_entry.id   e374137c03630ee5cdd7ffd70ed1a9b9
#
_cell.length_a   1.000
_cell.length_b   1.000
_cell.length_c   1.000
_cell.angle_alpha   90.00
_cell.angle_beta   90.00
_cell.angle_gamma   90.00
#
_symmetry.space_group_name_H-M   'P 1'
#
loop_
_entity.id
_entity.type
_entity.pdbx_description
1 polymer ?
#
loop_
_entity_poly.entity_id
_entity_poly.type
_entity_poly.pdbx_seq_one_letter_code
_entity_poly.pdbx_strand_id
1 'polypeptide(L)'
;MTRTLIVYGTTEGHTESIAGVIADVIRGHGDDVQTVDINEVRDTLPDGYDGVIVGASIHMGKHDKQVVEFVQKNRDQLDRLPSAFFSVSLAAHGDHEEAEGYVAQFEQATGWRPTKIALFGGALLYTHYGFLKRHLMKKIARDKSGHLGTDTSRDYVYTKWDGVKRFAEDFLTELTGHADMTTPS
;
A
#
# COMPACT_ATOMS: atom_id res chain seq x y z
N MET A 1 13.64 -9.96 17.54
CA MET A 1 13.58 -10.05 16.07
C MET A 1 12.17 -10.44 15.70
N THR A 2 11.46 -9.52 15.10
CA THR A 2 10.05 -9.70 14.69
C THR A 2 9.97 -10.13 13.22
N ARG A 3 8.85 -10.72 12.81
CA ARG A 3 8.56 -11.09 11.41
C ARG A 3 7.36 -10.31 10.89
N THR A 4 7.55 -9.56 9.83
CA THR A 4 6.50 -8.81 9.16
C THR A 4 6.17 -9.40 7.80
N LEU A 5 4.88 -9.49 7.47
CA LEU A 5 4.41 -9.80 6.13
C LEU A 5 3.91 -8.52 5.46
N ILE A 6 4.35 -8.27 4.25
CA ILE A 6 3.81 -7.20 3.40
C ILE A 6 3.11 -7.85 2.21
N VAL A 7 1.78 -7.74 2.16
CA VAL A 7 0.97 -8.20 1.02
C VAL A 7 0.59 -6.99 0.18
N TYR A 8 0.83 -7.03 -1.12
CA TYR A 8 0.51 -5.89 -1.98
C TYR A 8 -0.17 -6.32 -3.28
N GLY A 9 -1.09 -5.47 -3.74
CA GLY A 9 -1.66 -5.54 -5.09
C GLY A 9 -1.15 -4.41 -5.97
N THR A 10 -0.63 -4.75 -7.14
CA THR A 10 -0.10 -3.78 -8.09
C THR A 10 -0.56 -4.08 -9.51
N THR A 11 -0.84 -3.04 -10.28
CA THR A 11 -1.17 -3.17 -11.72
C THR A 11 0.05 -2.86 -12.59
N GLU A 12 0.95 -2.01 -12.12
CA GLU A 12 2.06 -1.45 -12.91
C GLU A 12 3.42 -1.55 -12.22
N GLY A 13 3.50 -2.26 -11.08
CA GLY A 13 4.74 -2.47 -10.32
C GLY A 13 5.12 -1.36 -9.35
N HIS A 14 4.43 -0.21 -9.35
CA HIS A 14 4.81 0.89 -8.46
C HIS A 14 4.51 0.61 -6.98
N THR A 15 3.40 -0.07 -6.68
CA THR A 15 3.07 -0.51 -5.31
C THR A 15 4.11 -1.50 -4.78
N GLU A 16 4.63 -2.37 -5.64
CA GLU A 16 5.75 -3.27 -5.32
C GLU A 16 7.00 -2.51 -4.91
N SER A 17 7.35 -1.44 -5.65
CA SER A 17 8.50 -0.59 -5.32
C SER A 17 8.34 0.07 -3.95
N ILE A 18 7.13 0.51 -3.59
CA ILE A 18 6.82 1.07 -2.26
C ILE A 18 6.97 -0.02 -1.19
N ALA A 19 6.40 -1.21 -1.41
CA ALA A 19 6.53 -2.35 -0.50
C ALA A 19 8.01 -2.74 -0.30
N GLY A 20 8.83 -2.69 -1.35
CA GLY A 20 10.27 -2.91 -1.30
C GLY A 20 11.00 -1.93 -0.40
N VAL A 21 10.70 -0.63 -0.52
CA VAL A 21 11.31 0.40 0.36
C VAL A 21 10.90 0.21 1.82
N ILE A 22 9.63 -0.12 2.09
CA ILE A 22 9.16 -0.45 3.44
C ILE A 22 9.94 -1.66 3.99
N ALA A 23 10.08 -2.72 3.19
CA ALA A 23 10.82 -3.91 3.57
C ALA A 23 12.30 -3.62 3.86
N ASP A 24 12.95 -2.77 3.07
CA ASP A 24 14.36 -2.39 3.28
C ASP A 24 14.56 -1.62 4.59
N VAL A 25 13.61 -0.76 4.97
CA VAL A 25 13.64 -0.09 6.28
C VAL A 25 13.51 -1.12 7.40
N ILE A 26 12.57 -2.05 7.32
CA ILE A 26 12.35 -3.09 8.34
C ILE A 26 13.60 -3.96 8.50
N ARG A 27 14.20 -4.42 7.39
CA ARG A 27 15.46 -5.19 7.41
C ARG A 27 16.63 -4.39 7.99
N GLY A 28 16.68 -3.10 7.71
CA GLY A 28 17.70 -2.19 8.26
C GLY A 28 17.68 -2.09 9.79
N HIS A 29 16.54 -2.35 10.42
CA HIS A 29 16.37 -2.43 11.87
C HIS A 29 16.67 -3.84 12.44
N GLY A 30 17.00 -4.82 11.60
CA GLY A 30 17.36 -6.18 12.04
C GLY A 30 16.17 -7.12 12.16
N ASP A 31 14.99 -6.73 11.67
CA ASP A 31 13.79 -7.56 11.66
C ASP A 31 13.61 -8.31 10.34
N ASP A 32 12.92 -9.45 10.39
CA ASP A 32 12.60 -10.24 9.21
C ASP A 32 11.35 -9.70 8.51
N VAL A 33 11.38 -9.66 7.18
CA VAL A 33 10.24 -9.21 6.39
C VAL A 33 10.14 -9.97 5.07
N GLN A 34 8.93 -10.41 4.79
CA GLN A 34 8.56 -11.01 3.51
C GLN A 34 7.60 -10.09 2.77
N THR A 35 7.86 -9.86 1.49
CA THR A 35 6.94 -9.17 0.57
C THR A 35 6.32 -10.19 -0.38
N VAL A 36 5.01 -10.12 -0.60
CA VAL A 36 4.29 -11.06 -1.46
C VAL A 36 3.26 -10.31 -2.30
N ASP A 37 3.27 -10.56 -3.61
CA ASP A 37 2.21 -10.09 -4.50
C ASP A 37 0.90 -10.83 -4.18
N ILE A 38 -0.22 -10.12 -4.18
CA ILE A 38 -1.54 -10.68 -3.91
C ILE A 38 -1.89 -11.85 -4.85
N ASN A 39 -1.35 -11.85 -6.06
CA ASN A 39 -1.54 -12.93 -7.02
C ASN A 39 -0.85 -14.24 -6.62
N GLU A 40 0.14 -14.17 -5.72
CA GLU A 40 0.90 -15.31 -5.21
C GLU A 40 0.41 -15.76 -3.83
N VAL A 41 -0.40 -14.95 -3.15
CA VAL A 41 -0.94 -15.27 -1.83
C VAL A 41 -2.09 -16.26 -1.97
N ARG A 42 -2.06 -17.31 -1.15
CA ARG A 42 -3.22 -18.17 -0.95
C ARG A 42 -4.28 -17.42 -0.15
N ASP A 43 -5.52 -17.90 -0.19
CA ASP A 43 -6.70 -17.25 0.43
C ASP A 43 -6.55 -16.91 1.93
N THR A 44 -5.62 -17.57 2.64
CA THR A 44 -5.41 -17.39 4.08
C THR A 44 -4.07 -16.74 4.38
N LEU A 45 -4.08 -15.81 5.33
CA LEU A 45 -2.88 -15.24 5.92
C LEU A 45 -2.06 -16.35 6.59
N PRO A 46 -0.79 -16.56 6.20
CA PRO A 46 0.03 -17.59 6.84
C PRO A 46 0.35 -17.22 8.29
N ASP A 47 0.49 -18.23 9.14
CA ASP A 47 0.87 -18.06 10.54
C ASP A 47 2.36 -17.73 10.71
N GLY A 48 2.72 -17.22 11.88
CA GLY A 48 4.10 -16.98 12.28
C GLY A 48 4.64 -15.60 11.90
N TYR A 49 3.75 -14.64 11.66
CA TYR A 49 4.08 -13.21 11.55
C TYR A 49 3.62 -12.46 12.78
N ASP A 50 4.44 -11.51 13.21
CA ASP A 50 4.16 -10.64 14.35
C ASP A 50 3.42 -9.35 13.93
N GLY A 51 3.46 -9.04 12.64
CA GLY A 51 2.74 -7.90 12.06
C GLY A 51 2.51 -8.04 10.56
N VAL A 52 1.51 -7.32 10.06
CA VAL A 52 1.09 -7.37 8.65
C VAL A 52 0.89 -5.97 8.09
N ILE A 53 1.46 -5.72 6.93
CA ILE A 53 1.19 -4.51 6.14
C ILE A 53 0.49 -4.93 4.86
N VAL A 54 -0.62 -4.27 4.54
CA VAL A 54 -1.35 -4.47 3.28
C VAL A 54 -1.21 -3.22 2.43
N GLY A 55 -0.86 -3.39 1.17
CA GLY A 55 -0.74 -2.31 0.20
C GLY A 55 -1.58 -2.52 -1.04
N ALA A 56 -2.25 -1.48 -1.52
CA ALA A 56 -3.03 -1.56 -2.74
C ALA A 56 -3.01 -0.25 -3.53
N SER A 57 -2.95 -0.36 -4.85
CA SER A 57 -3.13 0.78 -5.75
C SER A 57 -4.59 0.95 -6.15
N ILE A 58 -4.92 2.20 -6.51
CA ILE A 58 -6.21 2.53 -7.12
C ILE A 58 -6.13 2.34 -8.62
N HIS A 59 -7.04 1.54 -9.13
CA HIS A 59 -7.29 1.40 -10.56
C HIS A 59 -8.77 1.61 -10.86
N MET A 60 -9.08 2.53 -11.79
CA MET A 60 -10.47 2.91 -12.15
C MET A 60 -11.33 3.26 -10.91
N GLY A 61 -10.77 4.03 -9.97
CA GLY A 61 -11.47 4.52 -8.78
C GLY A 61 -11.67 3.51 -7.66
N LYS A 62 -11.03 2.34 -7.72
CA LYS A 62 -11.16 1.29 -6.70
C LYS A 62 -9.81 0.64 -6.41
N HIS A 63 -9.66 0.14 -5.18
CA HIS A 63 -8.53 -0.74 -4.84
C HIS A 63 -8.67 -2.10 -5.53
N ASP A 64 -7.54 -2.78 -5.67
CA ASP A 64 -7.47 -4.11 -6.25
C ASP A 64 -8.47 -5.08 -5.55
N LYS A 65 -9.29 -5.74 -6.36
CA LYS A 65 -10.35 -6.63 -5.87
C LYS A 65 -9.79 -7.82 -5.08
N GLN A 66 -8.66 -8.38 -5.49
CA GLN A 66 -8.04 -9.50 -4.81
C GLN A 66 -7.53 -9.11 -3.42
N VAL A 67 -7.00 -7.87 -3.28
CA VAL A 67 -6.61 -7.33 -1.97
C VAL A 67 -7.82 -7.15 -1.08
N VAL A 68 -8.92 -6.61 -1.61
CA VAL A 68 -10.19 -6.48 -0.85
C VAL A 68 -10.68 -7.83 -0.37
N GLU A 69 -10.74 -8.84 -1.25
CA GLU A 69 -11.18 -10.19 -0.92
C GLU A 69 -10.25 -10.88 0.10
N PHE A 70 -8.94 -10.71 -0.04
CA PHE A 70 -7.96 -11.22 0.91
C PHE A 70 -8.16 -10.63 2.31
N VAL A 71 -8.33 -9.32 2.41
CA VAL A 71 -8.57 -8.64 3.69
C VAL A 71 -9.89 -9.08 4.31
N GLN A 72 -10.96 -9.20 3.52
CA GLN A 72 -12.26 -9.70 4.01
C GLN A 72 -12.15 -11.11 4.63
N LYS A 73 -11.44 -12.02 3.96
CA LYS A 73 -11.25 -13.40 4.43
C LYS A 73 -10.40 -13.49 5.68
N ASN A 74 -9.44 -12.58 5.85
CA ASN A 74 -8.44 -12.61 6.92
C ASN A 74 -8.65 -11.53 8.00
N ARG A 75 -9.79 -10.84 7.98
CA ARG A 75 -10.07 -9.71 8.86
C ARG A 75 -9.82 -10.02 10.33
N ASP A 76 -10.33 -11.13 10.83
CA ASP A 76 -10.22 -11.50 12.25
C ASP A 76 -8.76 -11.74 12.68
N GLN A 77 -7.91 -12.18 11.76
CA GLN A 77 -6.48 -12.36 12.01
C GLN A 77 -5.73 -11.02 11.95
N LEU A 78 -6.08 -10.16 10.99
CA LEU A 78 -5.56 -8.81 10.87
C LEU A 78 -5.92 -7.93 12.07
N ASP A 79 -7.12 -8.11 12.65
CA ASP A 79 -7.55 -7.38 13.84
C ASP A 79 -6.80 -7.79 15.12
N ARG A 80 -6.14 -8.96 15.13
CA ARG A 80 -5.38 -9.46 16.28
C ARG A 80 -3.89 -9.11 16.23
N LEU A 81 -3.37 -8.75 15.07
CA LEU A 81 -1.98 -8.41 14.85
C LEU A 81 -1.80 -6.90 14.69
N PRO A 82 -0.66 -6.34 15.07
CA PRO A 82 -0.24 -5.05 14.58
C PRO A 82 -0.34 -5.03 13.05
N SER A 83 -1.21 -4.17 12.54
CA SER A 83 -1.50 -4.19 11.10
C SER A 83 -1.65 -2.77 10.54
N ALA A 84 -1.15 -2.57 9.33
CA ALA A 84 -1.17 -1.28 8.66
C ALA A 84 -1.62 -1.41 7.21
N PHE A 85 -2.12 -0.32 6.67
CA PHE A 85 -2.54 -0.22 5.28
C PHE A 85 -1.90 0.97 4.57
N PHE A 86 -1.43 0.78 3.35
CA PHE A 86 -1.07 1.90 2.49
C PHE A 86 -1.83 1.87 1.17
N SER A 87 -2.39 3.01 0.81
CA SER A 87 -3.11 3.23 -0.44
C SER A 87 -2.25 4.04 -1.40
N VAL A 88 -2.14 3.59 -2.63
CA VAL A 88 -1.36 4.25 -3.68
C VAL A 88 -2.30 4.79 -4.75
N SER A 89 -2.32 6.10 -4.93
CA SER A 89 -3.17 6.73 -5.93
C SER A 89 -2.56 8.02 -6.47
N LEU A 90 -2.93 8.42 -7.68
CA LEU A 90 -2.59 9.74 -8.22
C LEU A 90 -3.25 10.86 -7.41
N ALA A 91 -4.44 10.61 -6.84
CA ALA A 91 -5.15 11.55 -5.98
C ALA A 91 -4.34 11.94 -4.75
N ALA A 92 -3.57 11.03 -4.16
CA ALA A 92 -2.74 11.33 -2.99
C ALA A 92 -1.66 12.40 -3.24
N HIS A 93 -1.40 12.77 -4.49
CA HIS A 93 -0.49 13.87 -4.85
C HIS A 93 -1.12 15.27 -4.74
N GLY A 94 -2.41 15.40 -4.93
CA GLY A 94 -3.02 16.74 -4.97
C GLY A 94 -4.51 16.80 -4.61
N ASP A 95 -5.14 15.68 -4.38
CA ASP A 95 -6.55 15.59 -4.01
C ASP A 95 -6.71 14.61 -2.83
N HIS A 96 -6.35 15.13 -1.64
CA HIS A 96 -6.37 14.31 -0.43
C HIS A 96 -7.76 13.81 -0.07
N GLU A 97 -8.81 14.60 -0.34
CA GLU A 97 -10.19 14.21 -0.06
C GLU A 97 -10.60 12.98 -0.91
N GLU A 98 -10.25 12.98 -2.20
CA GLU A 98 -10.46 11.82 -3.07
C GLU A 98 -9.66 10.60 -2.58
N ALA A 99 -8.39 10.80 -2.18
CA ALA A 99 -7.54 9.71 -1.69
C ALA A 99 -8.06 9.11 -0.38
N GLU A 100 -8.51 9.93 0.55
CA GLU A 100 -9.18 9.50 1.79
C GLU A 100 -10.51 8.78 1.50
N GLY A 101 -11.26 9.25 0.51
CA GLY A 101 -12.48 8.61 0.03
C GLY A 101 -12.26 7.17 -0.44
N TYR A 102 -11.14 6.89 -1.12
CA TYR A 102 -10.79 5.52 -1.51
C TYR A 102 -10.51 4.62 -0.30
N VAL A 103 -9.84 5.14 0.71
CA VAL A 103 -9.59 4.39 1.95
C VAL A 103 -10.90 4.11 2.69
N ALA A 104 -11.78 5.10 2.82
CA ALA A 104 -13.10 4.92 3.44
C ALA A 104 -13.94 3.84 2.72
N GLN A 105 -13.90 3.80 1.38
CA GLN A 105 -14.55 2.74 0.60
C GLN A 105 -13.92 1.37 0.88
N PHE A 106 -12.60 1.29 1.01
CA PHE A 106 -11.89 0.05 1.33
C PHE A 106 -12.26 -0.46 2.73
N GLU A 107 -12.24 0.40 3.74
CA GLU A 107 -12.65 0.07 5.10
C GLU A 107 -14.13 -0.40 5.16
N GLN A 108 -15.00 0.26 4.42
CA GLN A 108 -16.41 -0.13 4.32
C GLN A 108 -16.58 -1.50 3.65
N ALA A 109 -15.84 -1.74 2.57
CA ALA A 109 -15.92 -2.99 1.81
C ALA A 109 -15.34 -4.18 2.58
N THR A 110 -14.27 -3.98 3.33
CA THR A 110 -13.54 -5.05 4.05
C THR A 110 -14.05 -5.24 5.47
N GLY A 111 -14.58 -4.21 6.10
CA GLY A 111 -14.90 -4.17 7.53
C GLY A 111 -13.66 -4.12 8.42
N TRP A 112 -12.44 -4.03 7.84
CA TRP A 112 -11.19 -3.93 8.56
C TRP A 112 -10.77 -2.46 8.73
N ARG A 113 -10.32 -2.12 9.92
CA ARG A 113 -9.81 -0.79 10.26
C ARG A 113 -8.40 -0.94 10.80
N PRO A 114 -7.38 -0.81 9.96
CA PRO A 114 -6.00 -0.89 10.40
C PRO A 114 -5.67 0.26 11.35
N THR A 115 -4.78 0.01 12.29
CA THR A 115 -4.35 1.03 13.26
C THR A 115 -3.52 2.14 12.61
N LYS A 116 -2.89 1.84 11.49
CA LYS A 116 -2.08 2.79 10.75
C LYS A 116 -2.43 2.77 9.25
N ILE A 117 -2.66 3.95 8.70
CA ILE A 117 -2.98 4.14 7.27
C ILE A 117 -2.03 5.19 6.68
N ALA A 118 -1.53 4.93 5.48
CA ALA A 118 -0.78 5.90 4.70
C ALA A 118 -1.35 6.07 3.29
N LEU A 119 -1.28 7.30 2.79
CA LEU A 119 -1.64 7.67 1.43
C LEU A 119 -0.36 8.05 0.67
N PHE A 120 -0.02 7.28 -0.35
CA PHE A 120 1.17 7.54 -1.15
C PHE A 120 0.79 7.95 -2.57
N GLY A 121 1.49 8.95 -3.10
CA GLY A 121 1.37 9.33 -4.50
C GLY A 121 1.76 8.17 -5.41
N GLY A 122 0.99 7.97 -6.47
CA GLY A 122 1.26 6.95 -7.46
C GLY A 122 2.29 7.38 -8.51
N ALA A 123 2.28 6.71 -9.65
CA ALA A 123 3.13 7.03 -10.80
C ALA A 123 2.32 7.03 -12.10
N LEU A 124 2.77 7.84 -13.05
CA LEU A 124 2.33 7.82 -14.44
C LEU A 124 3.49 7.30 -15.28
N LEU A 125 3.45 6.04 -15.63
CA LEU A 125 4.52 5.34 -16.35
C LEU A 125 4.22 5.35 -17.85
N TYR A 126 4.17 6.55 -18.45
CA TYR A 126 3.82 6.74 -19.86
C TYR A 126 4.68 5.94 -20.83
N THR A 127 5.96 5.75 -20.52
CA THR A 127 6.89 4.99 -21.36
C THR A 127 6.56 3.50 -21.38
N HIS A 128 5.82 3.00 -20.40
CA HIS A 128 5.38 1.60 -20.29
C HIS A 128 3.96 1.40 -20.86
N TYR A 129 3.24 2.48 -21.21
CA TYR A 129 1.87 2.38 -21.69
C TYR A 129 1.83 2.19 -23.21
N GLY A 130 0.92 1.32 -23.68
CA GLY A 130 0.53 1.29 -25.10
C GLY A 130 -0.18 2.59 -25.51
N PHE A 131 -0.32 2.82 -26.82
CA PHE A 131 -0.84 4.08 -27.38
C PHE A 131 -2.19 4.51 -26.80
N LEU A 132 -3.17 3.60 -26.71
CA LEU A 132 -4.51 3.90 -26.20
C LEU A 132 -4.48 4.24 -24.70
N LYS A 133 -3.76 3.46 -23.90
CA LYS A 133 -3.62 3.71 -22.44
C LYS A 133 -2.89 5.02 -22.18
N ARG A 134 -1.86 5.33 -22.94
CA ARG A 134 -1.10 6.59 -22.87
C ARG A 134 -2.01 7.79 -23.10
N HIS A 135 -2.88 7.76 -24.11
CA HIS A 135 -3.84 8.81 -24.39
C HIS A 135 -4.88 8.96 -23.29
N LEU A 136 -5.42 7.84 -22.80
CA LEU A 136 -6.37 7.84 -21.68
C LEU A 136 -5.75 8.43 -20.41
N MET A 137 -4.54 8.00 -20.04
CA MET A 137 -3.85 8.49 -18.84
C MET A 137 -3.48 9.96 -18.96
N LYS A 138 -3.10 10.43 -20.15
CA LYS A 138 -2.89 11.86 -20.41
C LYS A 138 -4.16 12.68 -20.18
N LYS A 139 -5.31 12.18 -20.63
CA LYS A 139 -6.61 12.85 -20.40
C LYS A 139 -6.94 12.89 -18.90
N ILE A 140 -6.79 11.77 -18.20
CA ILE A 140 -7.01 11.70 -16.75
C ILE A 140 -6.08 12.67 -16.00
N ALA A 141 -4.79 12.72 -16.37
CA ALA A 141 -3.82 13.60 -15.75
C ALA A 141 -4.17 15.10 -15.93
N ARG A 142 -4.73 15.45 -17.09
CA ARG A 142 -5.16 16.82 -17.37
C ARG A 142 -6.42 17.19 -16.60
N ASP A 143 -7.34 16.24 -16.43
CA ASP A 143 -8.66 16.49 -15.82
C ASP A 143 -8.61 16.38 -14.28
N LYS A 144 -7.55 15.78 -13.69
CA LYS A 144 -7.37 15.71 -12.24
C LYS A 144 -6.69 16.94 -11.65
N SER A 145 -7.10 17.29 -10.42
CA SER A 145 -6.40 18.27 -9.59
C SER A 145 -5.00 17.75 -9.21
N GLY A 146 -4.05 18.66 -8.95
CA GLY A 146 -2.71 18.32 -8.49
C GLY A 146 -1.59 18.46 -9.54
N HIS A 147 -1.88 19.06 -10.69
CA HIS A 147 -0.88 19.35 -11.74
C HIS A 147 -0.07 18.14 -12.18
N LEU A 148 -0.76 17.07 -12.51
CA LEU A 148 -0.13 15.84 -12.99
C LEU A 148 0.55 16.07 -14.36
N GLY A 149 1.67 15.40 -14.58
CA GLY A 149 2.45 15.49 -15.81
C GLY A 149 1.71 14.96 -17.03
N THR A 150 1.74 15.69 -18.14
CA THR A 150 1.05 15.34 -19.39
C THR A 150 2.00 15.10 -20.57
N ASP A 151 3.31 15.22 -20.35
CA ASP A 151 4.32 14.86 -21.34
C ASP A 151 4.48 13.33 -21.39
N THR A 152 3.94 12.73 -22.45
CA THR A 152 3.90 11.25 -22.58
C THR A 152 5.22 10.63 -23.01
N SER A 153 6.29 11.42 -23.17
CA SER A 153 7.63 10.92 -23.52
C SER A 153 8.44 10.48 -22.29
N ARG A 154 7.96 10.74 -21.10
CA ARG A 154 8.63 10.42 -19.83
C ARG A 154 7.64 9.97 -18.77
N ASP A 155 8.20 9.35 -17.72
CA ASP A 155 7.45 8.90 -16.56
C ASP A 155 7.44 9.96 -15.44
N TYR A 156 6.42 9.92 -14.59
CA TYR A 156 6.28 10.78 -13.43
C TYR A 156 6.00 9.94 -12.20
N VAL A 157 6.79 10.16 -11.14
CA VAL A 157 6.62 9.50 -9.83
C VAL A 157 6.30 10.56 -8.79
N TYR A 158 5.16 10.43 -8.15
CA TYR A 158 4.63 11.38 -7.16
C TYR A 158 4.82 10.92 -5.72
N THR A 159 5.41 9.77 -5.52
CA THR A 159 5.67 9.20 -4.20
C THR A 159 6.71 10.02 -3.44
N LYS A 160 6.36 10.43 -2.23
CA LYS A 160 7.31 11.04 -1.29
C LYS A 160 8.00 9.94 -0.49
N TRP A 161 9.18 9.53 -0.90
CA TRP A 161 9.90 8.40 -0.34
C TRP A 161 10.23 8.52 1.15
N ASP A 162 10.47 9.75 1.65
CA ASP A 162 10.66 9.99 3.08
C ASP A 162 9.38 9.69 3.89
N GLY A 163 8.21 9.88 3.29
CA GLY A 163 6.93 9.49 3.87
C GLY A 163 6.79 7.97 3.96
N VAL A 164 7.25 7.24 2.94
CA VAL A 164 7.26 5.77 2.93
C VAL A 164 8.17 5.22 4.03
N LYS A 165 9.37 5.78 4.18
CA LYS A 165 10.32 5.38 5.24
C LYS A 165 9.75 5.64 6.63
N ARG A 166 9.19 6.84 6.87
CA ARG A 166 8.54 7.15 8.16
C ARG A 166 7.39 6.21 8.49
N PHE A 167 6.56 5.87 7.51
CA PHE A 167 5.49 4.89 7.72
C PHE A 167 6.03 3.54 8.20
N ALA A 168 7.13 3.06 7.61
CA ALA A 168 7.79 1.81 8.03
C ALA A 168 8.36 1.90 9.44
N GLU A 169 9.04 2.99 9.80
CA GLU A 169 9.58 3.25 11.15
C GLU A 169 8.47 3.32 12.20
N ASP A 170 7.39 4.03 11.88
CA ASP A 170 6.22 4.12 12.74
C ASP A 170 5.55 2.75 12.96
N PHE A 171 5.47 1.92 11.93
CA PHE A 171 4.95 0.56 12.05
C PHE A 171 5.82 -0.31 12.96
N LEU A 172 7.15 -0.23 12.82
CA LEU A 172 8.09 -0.94 13.71
C LEU A 172 7.94 -0.53 15.17
N THR A 173 7.69 0.75 15.44
CA THR A 173 7.44 1.24 16.80
C THR A 173 6.18 0.60 17.39
N GLU A 174 5.12 0.46 16.61
CA GLU A 174 3.89 -0.21 17.02
C GLU A 174 4.11 -1.70 17.28
N LEU A 175 4.85 -2.35 16.38
CA LEU A 175 5.17 -3.78 16.47
C LEU A 175 5.95 -4.11 17.74
N THR A 176 6.97 -3.32 18.08
CA THR A 176 7.77 -3.50 19.30
C THR A 176 6.96 -3.24 20.55
N GLY A 177 6.13 -2.20 20.57
CA GLY A 177 5.24 -1.90 21.69
C GLY A 177 4.23 -3.01 21.97
N HIS A 178 3.74 -3.69 20.93
CA HIS A 178 2.83 -4.83 21.07
C HIS A 178 3.55 -6.08 21.63
N ALA A 179 4.77 -6.34 21.19
CA ALA A 179 5.58 -7.46 21.67
C ALA A 179 5.87 -7.36 23.17
N ASP A 180 6.15 -6.15 23.67
CA ASP A 180 6.42 -5.90 25.09
C ASP A 180 5.18 -6.13 25.98
N MET A 181 3.97 -5.89 25.47
CA MET A 181 2.71 -6.12 26.19
C MET A 181 2.29 -7.59 26.24
N THR A 182 2.76 -8.42 25.31
CA THR A 182 2.37 -9.83 25.20
C THR A 182 3.36 -10.80 25.86
N THR A 183 4.50 -10.31 26.34
CA THR A 183 5.48 -11.12 27.09
C THR A 183 5.06 -11.20 28.56
N PRO A 184 4.59 -12.35 29.10
CA PRO A 184 4.29 -12.49 30.52
C PRO A 184 5.58 -12.43 31.33
N SER A 185 5.54 -11.66 32.42
CA SER A 185 6.60 -11.57 33.43
C SER A 185 6.81 -12.89 34.16
#